data_9287a2e71ea38ee17a47b19aa350fb6d
#
_entry.id   9287a2e71ea38ee17a47b19aa350fb6d
#
_cell.length_a   1.000
_cell.length_b   1.000
_cell.length_c   1.000
_cell.angle_alpha   90.00
_cell.angle_beta   90.00
_cell.angle_gamma   90.00
#
_symmetry.space_group_name_H-M   'P 1'
#
loop_
_entity.id
_entity.type
_entity.pdbx_description
1 polymer ?
#
loop_
_entity_poly.entity_id
_entity_poly.type
_entity_poly.pdbx_seq_one_letter_code
_entity_poly.pdbx_strand_id
1 'polypeptide(L)'
;MIAAAGNDGEDDDGDVESPGSVEDVICVGAVTRTGNAWSGSSEGDNNGRLWPNPILPRQDPDKKPEIVAPGHEVPILMASSTGSGTWWGWSSGTSAATAWVAGSIAIFLEANPEMKRGGAQGGSSAVSELKTLISEKSEMKEGQENHDDIYGYGL
;
A
#
# COMPACT_ATOMS: atom_id res chain seq x y z
N MET A 1 -10.49 4.01 1.30
CA MET A 1 -9.31 4.87 0.99
C MET A 1 -8.10 3.97 0.75
N ILE A 2 -7.16 4.41 -0.09
CA ILE A 2 -5.88 3.73 -0.32
C ILE A 2 -4.79 4.67 0.18
N ALA A 3 -3.80 4.18 0.91
CA ALA A 3 -2.72 5.00 1.46
C ALA A 3 -1.37 4.27 1.39
N ALA A 4 -0.31 5.05 1.34
CA ALA A 4 1.05 4.57 1.42
C ALA A 4 1.38 4.06 2.83
N ALA A 5 2.23 3.05 2.92
CA ALA A 5 2.68 2.52 4.19
C ALA A 5 3.59 3.50 4.95
N GLY A 6 4.39 4.28 4.23
CA GLY A 6 5.44 5.14 4.75
C GLY A 6 6.78 4.78 4.14
N ASN A 7 7.79 5.60 4.38
CA ASN A 7 9.13 5.41 3.79
C ASN A 7 10.23 5.35 4.85
N ASP A 8 9.92 4.87 6.03
CA ASP A 8 10.82 4.84 7.20
C ASP A 8 11.38 3.45 7.50
N GLY A 9 11.30 2.51 6.54
CA GLY A 9 11.75 1.13 6.71
C GLY A 9 13.22 0.95 7.11
N GLU A 10 14.09 1.92 6.82
CA GLU A 10 15.50 1.93 7.26
C GLU A 10 15.73 2.81 8.50
N ASP A 11 14.74 3.59 8.89
CA ASP A 11 14.82 4.58 9.96
C ASP A 11 13.79 4.28 11.05
N ASP A 12 14.05 4.74 12.27
CA ASP A 12 13.17 4.64 13.44
C ASP A 12 12.73 3.18 13.74
N ASP A 13 11.44 2.94 13.92
CA ASP A 13 10.87 1.60 14.12
C ASP A 13 10.41 0.96 12.81
N GLY A 14 10.36 1.72 11.72
CA GLY A 14 9.98 1.27 10.39
C GLY A 14 8.50 0.99 10.20
N ASP A 15 7.68 1.31 11.17
CA ASP A 15 6.26 0.96 11.19
C ASP A 15 5.41 1.74 10.17
N VAL A 16 4.30 1.12 9.79
CA VAL A 16 3.30 1.74 8.91
C VAL A 16 2.76 3.03 9.52
N GLU A 17 2.84 4.10 8.76
CA GLU A 17 2.39 5.42 9.15
C GLU A 17 0.88 5.64 8.95
N SER A 18 0.34 6.64 9.67
CA SER A 18 -1.01 7.13 9.43
C SER A 18 -1.05 7.92 8.09
N PRO A 19 -2.08 7.74 7.25
CA PRO A 19 -3.33 7.00 7.49
C PRO A 19 -3.30 5.52 7.09
N GLY A 20 -2.17 4.96 6.66
CA GLY A 20 -2.03 3.56 6.26
C GLY A 20 -2.41 2.58 7.38
N SER A 21 -2.10 2.94 8.62
CA SER A 21 -2.41 2.14 9.82
C SER A 21 -3.90 2.07 10.18
N VAL A 22 -4.78 2.82 9.53
CA VAL A 22 -6.22 2.81 9.82
C VAL A 22 -6.88 1.57 9.23
N GLU A 23 -7.79 0.93 10.00
CA GLU A 23 -8.44 -0.32 9.62
C GLU A 23 -9.15 -0.27 8.26
N ASP A 24 -9.94 0.78 8.02
CA ASP A 24 -10.71 0.94 6.78
C ASP A 24 -9.90 1.48 5.59
N VAL A 25 -8.58 1.50 5.70
CA VAL A 25 -7.67 1.95 4.65
C VAL A 25 -6.93 0.75 4.07
N ILE A 26 -6.80 0.69 2.76
CA ILE A 26 -5.91 -0.23 2.07
C ILE A 26 -4.52 0.38 2.10
N CYS A 27 -3.62 -0.22 2.86
CA CYS A 27 -2.25 0.20 3.01
C CYS A 27 -1.37 -0.49 1.97
N VAL A 28 -0.49 0.28 1.34
CA VAL A 28 0.36 -0.22 0.25
C VAL A 28 1.83 -0.03 0.59
N GLY A 29 2.54 -1.14 0.70
CA GLY A 29 4.00 -1.18 0.79
C GLY A 29 4.66 -1.16 -0.59
N ALA A 30 5.99 -1.06 -0.62
CA ALA A 30 6.74 -0.94 -1.85
C ALA A 30 7.71 -2.10 -2.07
N VAL A 31 7.73 -2.58 -3.32
CA VAL A 31 8.73 -3.54 -3.80
C VAL A 31 9.55 -2.96 -4.94
N THR A 32 10.71 -3.55 -5.16
CA THR A 32 11.55 -3.30 -6.31
C THR A 32 10.94 -3.91 -7.59
N ARG A 33 11.50 -3.59 -8.73
CA ARG A 33 11.10 -4.19 -10.03
C ARG A 33 11.21 -5.72 -10.07
N THR A 34 12.03 -6.31 -9.22
CA THR A 34 12.21 -7.77 -9.12
C THR A 34 11.31 -8.42 -8.06
N GLY A 35 10.37 -7.67 -7.48
CA GLY A 35 9.45 -8.17 -6.46
C GLY A 35 10.09 -8.37 -5.07
N ASN A 36 11.29 -7.85 -4.83
CA ASN A 36 11.87 -7.83 -3.49
C ASN A 36 11.41 -6.60 -2.73
N ALA A 37 11.27 -6.70 -1.42
CA ALA A 37 10.94 -5.54 -0.60
C ALA A 37 11.92 -4.39 -0.87
N TRP A 38 11.38 -3.18 -0.97
CA TRP A 38 12.22 -1.99 -0.99
C TRP A 38 12.56 -1.62 0.45
N SER A 39 13.85 -1.51 0.76
CA SER A 39 14.33 -1.27 2.13
C SER A 39 13.79 -0.01 2.79
N GLY A 40 13.38 0.99 2.00
CA GLY A 40 12.74 2.18 2.52
C GLY A 40 11.23 2.05 2.76
N SER A 41 10.60 0.91 2.42
CA SER A 41 9.17 0.73 2.69
C SER A 41 8.92 0.50 4.16
N SER A 42 8.04 1.28 4.77
CA SER A 42 7.54 0.96 6.10
C SER A 42 6.84 -0.39 6.10
N GLU A 43 6.99 -1.13 7.19
CA GLU A 43 6.54 -2.50 7.41
C GLU A 43 5.41 -2.53 8.43
N GLY A 44 4.74 -3.66 8.56
CA GLY A 44 3.74 -3.87 9.60
C GLY A 44 4.35 -3.80 11.01
N ASP A 45 3.56 -3.35 11.97
CA ASP A 45 4.01 -3.23 13.36
C ASP A 45 4.19 -4.61 14.01
N ASN A 46 5.43 -4.97 14.22
CA ASN A 46 5.79 -6.17 14.96
C ASN A 46 5.73 -5.99 16.48
N ASN A 47 5.53 -4.78 16.97
CA ASN A 47 5.57 -4.46 18.40
C ASN A 47 4.18 -4.40 19.05
N GLY A 48 3.12 -4.34 18.24
CA GLY A 48 1.75 -4.21 18.74
C GLY A 48 1.53 -2.90 19.53
N ARG A 49 2.24 -1.83 19.20
CA ARG A 49 2.20 -0.56 19.90
C ARG A 49 2.02 0.61 18.97
N LEU A 50 1.29 1.62 19.44
CA LEU A 50 1.07 2.87 18.71
C LEU A 50 2.23 3.83 18.94
N TRP A 51 2.87 4.25 17.87
CA TRP A 51 3.79 5.38 17.91
C TRP A 51 3.01 6.71 17.72
N PRO A 52 3.33 7.80 18.40
CA PRO A 52 4.41 7.99 19.38
C PRO A 52 4.09 7.57 20.82
N ASN A 53 3.07 6.80 21.04
CA ASN A 53 2.70 6.36 22.39
C ASN A 53 2.94 4.85 22.58
N PRO A 54 4.20 4.43 22.83
CA PRO A 54 4.57 3.03 22.91
C PRO A 54 3.98 2.29 24.13
N ILE A 55 3.23 2.99 24.98
CA ILE A 55 2.59 2.42 26.17
C ILE A 55 1.23 1.82 25.83
N LEU A 56 0.57 2.33 24.77
CA LEU A 56 -0.72 1.81 24.34
C LEU A 56 -0.53 0.67 23.33
N PRO A 57 -1.20 -0.46 23.54
CA PRO A 57 -1.21 -1.51 22.53
C PRO A 57 -1.88 -0.98 21.26
N ARG A 58 -1.38 -1.40 20.11
CA ARG A 58 -2.03 -1.15 18.82
C ARG A 58 -3.36 -1.90 18.80
N GLN A 59 -4.42 -1.22 18.39
CA GLN A 59 -5.77 -1.79 18.30
C GLN A 59 -6.27 -1.94 16.87
N ASP A 60 -5.54 -1.44 15.93
CA ASP A 60 -5.82 -1.59 14.53
C ASP A 60 -5.39 -2.98 14.03
N PRO A 61 -5.82 -3.35 12.84
CA PRO A 61 -5.63 -4.68 12.32
C PRO A 61 -4.15 -5.05 12.22
N ASP A 62 -3.83 -6.24 12.70
CA ASP A 62 -2.48 -6.81 12.69
C ASP A 62 -1.95 -7.12 11.28
N LYS A 63 -2.63 -6.65 10.22
CA LYS A 63 -2.36 -7.05 8.85
C LYS A 63 -2.13 -5.83 7.96
N LYS A 64 -1.02 -5.16 8.22
CA LYS A 64 -0.52 -4.04 7.41
C LYS A 64 0.91 -4.34 6.95
N PRO A 65 1.27 -3.87 5.73
CA PRO A 65 0.38 -3.39 4.68
C PRO A 65 -0.56 -4.51 4.18
N GLU A 66 -1.66 -4.18 3.51
CA GLU A 66 -2.51 -5.21 2.88
C GLU A 66 -1.87 -5.78 1.61
N ILE A 67 -1.15 -4.96 0.86
CA ILE A 67 -0.60 -5.32 -0.44
C ILE A 67 0.68 -4.54 -0.71
N VAL A 68 1.54 -5.07 -1.55
CA VAL A 68 2.70 -4.34 -2.08
C VAL A 68 2.57 -4.12 -3.58
N ALA A 69 3.25 -3.11 -4.09
CA ALA A 69 3.33 -2.84 -5.51
C ALA A 69 4.69 -2.22 -5.87
N PRO A 70 5.08 -2.17 -7.16
CA PRO A 70 6.33 -1.54 -7.57
C PRO A 70 6.40 -0.09 -7.09
N GLY A 71 7.39 0.21 -6.24
CA GLY A 71 7.59 1.53 -5.64
C GLY A 71 9.03 2.00 -5.64
N HIS A 72 9.97 1.21 -6.17
CA HIS A 72 11.38 1.59 -6.27
C HIS A 72 11.78 1.78 -7.72
N GLU A 73 12.39 2.93 -8.02
CA GLU A 73 12.81 3.32 -9.37
C GLU A 73 11.67 3.20 -10.39
N VAL A 74 10.51 3.73 -10.04
CA VAL A 74 9.34 3.77 -10.92
C VAL A 74 9.47 4.94 -11.87
N PRO A 75 9.35 4.73 -13.20
CA PRO A 75 9.36 5.84 -14.15
C PRO A 75 8.07 6.67 -13.99
N ILE A 76 8.24 7.97 -13.84
CA ILE A 76 7.14 8.90 -13.67
C ILE A 76 7.22 10.04 -14.69
N LEU A 77 6.07 10.61 -15.02
CA LEU A 77 6.00 11.85 -15.76
C LEU A 77 6.26 13.03 -14.81
N MET A 78 7.08 13.94 -15.23
CA MET A 78 7.43 15.12 -14.46
C MET A 78 6.90 16.38 -15.13
N ALA A 79 6.29 17.28 -14.36
CA ALA A 79 5.96 18.60 -14.80
C ALA A 79 7.25 19.45 -14.86
N SER A 80 7.57 19.99 -16.03
CA SER A 80 8.67 20.94 -16.16
C SER A 80 8.20 22.33 -15.75
N SER A 81 8.79 22.89 -14.71
CA SER A 81 8.54 24.27 -14.30
C SER A 81 9.29 25.31 -15.16
N THR A 82 10.24 24.88 -15.99
CA THR A 82 11.18 25.78 -16.69
C THR A 82 11.15 25.65 -18.21
N GLY A 83 10.29 24.82 -18.79
CA GLY A 83 10.14 24.67 -20.23
C GLY A 83 11.32 24.01 -20.96
N SER A 84 12.39 23.65 -20.28
CA SER A 84 13.54 22.94 -20.86
C SER A 84 13.58 21.54 -20.26
N GLY A 85 12.86 20.62 -20.86
CA GLY A 85 12.78 19.62 -20.03
C GLY A 85 12.93 18.17 -20.19
N THR A 86 13.20 17.60 -19.12
CA THR A 86 13.01 16.19 -18.87
C THR A 86 11.53 15.99 -18.54
N TRP A 87 10.84 15.26 -19.40
CA TRP A 87 9.41 15.00 -19.26
C TRP A 87 9.13 13.73 -18.42
N TRP A 88 10.18 13.06 -18.00
CA TRP A 88 10.10 11.86 -17.17
C TRP A 88 11.27 11.80 -16.19
N GLY A 89 11.10 11.05 -15.14
CA GLY A 89 12.10 10.79 -14.10
C GLY A 89 11.81 9.47 -13.37
N TRP A 90 12.55 9.23 -12.33
CA TRP A 90 12.39 8.07 -11.47
C TRP A 90 11.88 8.52 -10.10
N SER A 91 10.97 7.75 -9.54
CA SER A 91 10.49 7.94 -8.16
C SER A 91 10.67 6.65 -7.37
N SER A 92 11.09 6.80 -6.12
CA SER A 92 11.07 5.71 -5.15
C SER A 92 10.25 6.13 -3.95
N GLY A 93 9.37 5.24 -3.52
CA GLY A 93 8.50 5.47 -2.37
C GLY A 93 7.23 4.64 -2.44
N THR A 94 6.66 4.38 -1.28
CA THR A 94 5.34 3.73 -1.15
C THR A 94 4.22 4.56 -1.80
N SER A 95 4.44 5.87 -1.98
CA SER A 95 3.55 6.74 -2.76
C SER A 95 3.42 6.30 -4.22
N ALA A 96 4.52 5.88 -4.87
CA ALA A 96 4.50 5.38 -6.24
C ALA A 96 3.77 4.02 -6.30
N ALA A 97 4.02 3.13 -5.35
CA ALA A 97 3.31 1.86 -5.21
C ALA A 97 1.79 2.07 -5.01
N THR A 98 1.42 3.03 -4.16
CA THR A 98 0.02 3.39 -3.92
C THR A 98 -0.69 3.85 -5.19
N ALA A 99 -0.01 4.59 -6.05
CA ALA A 99 -0.57 5.02 -7.33
C ALA A 99 -0.86 3.83 -8.27
N TRP A 100 -0.01 2.81 -8.29
CA TRP A 100 -0.26 1.56 -9.02
C TRP A 100 -1.52 0.86 -8.53
N VAL A 101 -1.64 0.64 -7.23
CA VAL A 101 -2.80 -0.02 -6.62
C VAL A 101 -4.08 0.80 -6.86
N ALA A 102 -4.00 2.13 -6.73
CA ALA A 102 -5.14 3.00 -7.00
C ALA A 102 -5.63 2.90 -8.44
N GLY A 103 -4.71 2.85 -9.40
CA GLY A 103 -5.03 2.64 -10.82
C GLY A 103 -5.68 1.28 -11.08
N SER A 104 -5.13 0.22 -10.48
CA SER A 104 -5.68 -1.14 -10.60
C SER A 104 -7.10 -1.25 -10.02
N ILE A 105 -7.31 -0.66 -8.83
CA ILE A 105 -8.64 -0.62 -8.21
C ILE A 105 -9.62 0.22 -9.05
N ALA A 106 -9.18 1.30 -9.66
CA ALA A 106 -10.05 2.09 -10.54
C ALA A 106 -10.55 1.28 -11.75
N ILE A 107 -9.67 0.48 -12.36
CA ILE A 107 -10.03 -0.44 -13.46
C ILE A 107 -11.00 -1.53 -12.95
N PHE A 108 -10.71 -2.11 -11.78
CA PHE A 108 -11.59 -3.09 -11.16
C PHE A 108 -12.98 -2.53 -10.89
N LEU A 109 -13.09 -1.32 -10.33
CA LEU A 109 -14.36 -0.66 -10.08
C LEU A 109 -15.09 -0.25 -11.36
N GLU A 110 -14.39 -0.04 -12.47
CA GLU A 110 -15.06 0.18 -13.77
C GLU A 110 -15.78 -1.09 -14.24
N ALA A 111 -15.16 -2.25 -14.02
CA ALA A 111 -15.77 -3.55 -14.33
C ALA A 111 -16.87 -3.96 -13.32
N ASN A 112 -16.86 -3.40 -12.11
CA ASN A 112 -17.81 -3.70 -11.04
C ASN A 112 -18.51 -2.41 -10.54
N PRO A 113 -19.40 -1.82 -11.35
CA PRO A 113 -19.98 -0.50 -11.05
C PRO A 113 -20.86 -0.48 -9.80
N GLU A 114 -21.37 -1.63 -9.36
CA GLU A 114 -22.15 -1.78 -8.12
C GLU A 114 -21.32 -1.49 -6.85
N MET A 115 -20.01 -1.66 -6.91
CA MET A 115 -19.07 -1.36 -5.82
C MET A 115 -18.65 0.11 -5.77
N LYS A 116 -18.96 0.91 -6.78
CA LYS A 116 -18.67 2.35 -6.80
C LYS A 116 -19.48 3.08 -5.74
N ARG A 117 -18.96 4.24 -5.33
CA ARG A 117 -19.72 5.13 -4.44
C ARG A 117 -21.10 5.45 -5.01
N GLY A 118 -22.15 5.13 -4.26
CA GLY A 118 -23.53 5.26 -4.70
C GLY A 118 -24.08 4.05 -5.46
N GLY A 119 -23.26 3.04 -5.75
CA GLY A 119 -23.71 1.73 -6.23
C GLY A 119 -24.35 0.90 -5.10
N ALA A 120 -25.03 -0.18 -5.49
CA ALA A 120 -25.77 -1.04 -4.56
C ALA A 120 -24.89 -1.69 -3.47
N GLN A 121 -23.60 -1.89 -3.76
CA GLN A 121 -22.61 -2.49 -2.86
C GLN A 121 -21.48 -1.50 -2.50
N GLY A 122 -21.71 -0.21 -2.72
CA GLY A 122 -20.73 0.83 -2.42
C GLY A 122 -20.60 1.15 -0.93
N GLY A 123 -19.59 1.98 -0.58
CA GLY A 123 -19.35 2.42 0.80
C GLY A 123 -18.33 1.55 1.53
N SER A 124 -18.47 1.40 2.85
CA SER A 124 -17.54 0.63 3.68
C SER A 124 -17.52 -0.87 3.34
N SER A 125 -18.66 -1.42 2.93
CA SER A 125 -18.74 -2.82 2.47
C SER A 125 -17.84 -3.09 1.27
N ALA A 126 -17.74 -2.15 0.32
CA ALA A 126 -16.84 -2.28 -0.82
C ALA A 126 -15.37 -2.30 -0.42
N VAL A 127 -15.00 -1.56 0.64
CA VAL A 127 -13.62 -1.59 1.16
C VAL A 127 -13.30 -2.96 1.75
N SER A 128 -14.20 -3.52 2.55
CA SER A 128 -14.04 -4.85 3.12
C SER A 128 -13.96 -5.94 2.06
N GLU A 129 -14.80 -5.85 1.03
CA GLU A 129 -14.78 -6.78 -0.10
C GLU A 129 -13.47 -6.67 -0.91
N LEU A 130 -12.99 -5.45 -1.17
CA LEU A 130 -11.68 -5.24 -1.81
C LEU A 130 -10.53 -5.83 -0.99
N LYS A 131 -10.54 -5.68 0.34
CA LYS A 131 -9.53 -6.31 1.20
C LYS A 131 -9.59 -7.83 1.15
N THR A 132 -10.78 -8.40 1.11
CA THR A 132 -10.97 -9.84 0.92
C THR A 132 -10.40 -10.31 -0.42
N LEU A 133 -10.72 -9.60 -1.50
CA LEU A 133 -10.18 -9.89 -2.82
C LEU A 133 -8.65 -9.78 -2.88
N ILE A 134 -8.07 -8.78 -2.25
CA ILE A 134 -6.62 -8.65 -2.10
C ILE A 134 -6.06 -9.89 -1.40
N SER A 135 -6.63 -10.28 -0.27
CA SER A 135 -6.14 -11.44 0.49
C SER A 135 -6.25 -12.77 -0.27
N GLU A 136 -7.20 -12.90 -1.19
CA GLU A 136 -7.45 -14.13 -1.93
C GLU A 136 -6.73 -14.18 -3.30
N LYS A 137 -6.44 -13.05 -3.90
CA LYS A 137 -6.04 -12.95 -5.32
C LYS A 137 -4.64 -12.38 -5.52
N SER A 138 -4.04 -11.75 -4.50
CA SER A 138 -2.66 -11.29 -4.61
C SER A 138 -1.69 -12.45 -4.81
N GLU A 139 -0.66 -12.20 -5.59
CA GLU A 139 0.41 -13.16 -5.81
C GLU A 139 1.42 -13.08 -4.67
N MET A 140 1.40 -14.08 -3.80
CA MET A 140 2.30 -14.16 -2.66
C MET A 140 3.75 -14.33 -3.10
N LYS A 141 4.65 -13.77 -2.34
CA LYS A 141 6.09 -13.97 -2.54
C LYS A 141 6.47 -15.45 -2.37
N GLU A 142 7.42 -15.92 -3.14
CA GLU A 142 7.95 -17.28 -2.98
C GLU A 142 8.38 -17.55 -1.54
N GLY A 143 7.79 -18.57 -0.93
CA GLY A 143 7.99 -18.93 0.47
C GLY A 143 7.06 -18.24 1.47
N GLN A 144 6.22 -17.33 1.04
CA GLN A 144 5.17 -16.72 1.86
C GLN A 144 3.96 -17.66 1.88
N GLU A 145 3.46 -17.98 3.07
CA GLU A 145 2.28 -18.85 3.24
C GLU A 145 1.01 -18.06 3.59
N ASN A 146 1.18 -16.84 4.10
CA ASN A 146 0.10 -15.99 4.58
C ASN A 146 0.51 -14.52 4.50
N HIS A 147 -0.34 -13.63 5.05
CA HIS A 147 0.05 -12.25 5.27
C HIS A 147 1.34 -12.17 6.09
N ASP A 148 2.25 -11.30 5.70
CA ASP A 148 3.39 -10.88 6.49
C ASP A 148 3.53 -9.35 6.51
N ASP A 149 4.34 -8.85 7.45
CA ASP A 149 4.45 -7.42 7.71
C ASP A 149 5.25 -6.65 6.64
N ILE A 150 5.93 -7.35 5.75
CA ILE A 150 6.75 -6.78 4.67
C ILE A 150 5.96 -6.74 3.36
N TYR A 151 5.38 -7.88 2.97
CA TYR A 151 4.71 -8.06 1.68
C TYR A 151 3.19 -7.99 1.74
N GLY A 152 2.61 -7.88 2.93
CA GLY A 152 1.18 -7.99 3.08
C GLY A 152 0.67 -9.35 2.59
N TYR A 153 -0.32 -9.35 1.71
CA TYR A 153 -0.79 -10.55 0.99
C TYR A 153 -0.07 -10.79 -0.34
N GLY A 154 0.93 -9.97 -0.69
CA GLY A 154 1.70 -10.09 -1.93
C GLY A 154 1.45 -8.93 -2.91
N LEU A 155 1.65 -9.20 -4.22
CA LEU A 155 1.48 -8.23 -5.30
C LEU A 155 0.09 -8.30 -5.93
#